data_ca38d05b7973b7a680521e4b14212c90
#
_entry.id   ca38d05b7973b7a680521e4b14212c90
#
_cell.length_a   1.000
_cell.length_b   1.000
_cell.length_c   1.000
_cell.angle_alpha   90.00
_cell.angle_beta   90.00
_cell.angle_gamma   90.00
#
_symmetry.space_group_name_H-M   'P 1'
#
loop_
_entity.id
_entity.type
_entity.pdbx_description
1 polymer ?
#
loop_
_entity_poly.entity_id
_entity_poly.type
_entity_poly.pdbx_seq_one_letter_code
_entity_poly.pdbx_strand_id
1 'polypeptide(L)'
;MAETMFAEHWAGEGFPCEAGSGETIVVITGDGGLPTRAHELLAARRRVIVFALTADDGTAREAARRIGAAVAALGVERFDVMGEGAGAAAAMWLAAAAEAEIGSVVLAAPDGVPDEAFGEIKRSALVLSGTKDQSAAGDRWRTLLPDCHFMLVYDAGPAIGAERPEAVAFIALEFFERRDLFLVSRENGVVFP
;
A
#
# COMPACT_ATOMS: atom_id res chain seq x y z
N MET A 1 22.01 3.81 17.07
CA MET A 1 21.63 3.54 15.67
C MET A 1 20.72 2.32 15.75
N ALA A 2 19.42 2.49 15.48
CA ALA A 2 18.53 1.35 15.37
C ALA A 2 18.89 0.63 14.06
N GLU A 3 19.38 -0.60 14.16
CA GLU A 3 19.45 -1.49 13.00
C GLU A 3 18.05 -1.62 12.43
N THR A 4 17.91 -1.34 11.15
CA THR A 4 16.61 -1.39 10.47
C THR A 4 16.16 -2.86 10.47
N MET A 5 14.96 -3.15 10.96
CA MET A 5 14.41 -4.51 11.11
C MET A 5 14.45 -5.31 9.79
N PHE A 6 14.42 -4.62 8.65
CA PHE A 6 14.51 -5.20 7.31
C PHE A 6 15.95 -5.46 6.83
N ALA A 7 16.99 -4.88 7.47
CA ALA A 7 18.38 -5.02 7.01
C ALA A 7 18.92 -6.46 7.11
N GLU A 8 18.43 -7.24 8.02
CA GLU A 8 18.85 -8.63 8.21
C GLU A 8 18.26 -9.60 7.18
N HIS A 9 17.24 -9.19 6.44
CA HIS A 9 16.51 -10.05 5.48
C HIS A 9 16.67 -9.59 4.03
N TRP A 10 17.56 -8.63 3.76
CA TRP A 10 17.80 -8.15 2.40
C TRP A 10 18.61 -9.15 1.60
N ALA A 11 17.98 -9.87 0.68
CA ALA A 11 18.61 -10.91 -0.14
C ALA A 11 19.15 -10.42 -1.50
N GLY A 12 19.33 -9.10 -1.69
CA GLY A 12 19.88 -8.51 -2.92
C GLY A 12 18.84 -7.86 -3.84
N GLU A 13 19.29 -7.24 -4.92
CA GLU A 13 18.44 -6.56 -5.90
C GLU A 13 17.40 -7.51 -6.50
N GLY A 14 16.13 -7.13 -6.46
CA GLY A 14 15.01 -7.87 -7.07
C GLY A 14 14.34 -8.92 -6.17
N PHE A 15 14.81 -9.15 -4.94
CA PHE A 15 14.13 -10.00 -3.98
C PHE A 15 13.29 -9.19 -3.01
N PRO A 16 12.09 -9.70 -2.57
CA PRO A 16 11.33 -9.03 -1.54
C PRO A 16 12.12 -9.02 -0.23
N CYS A 17 12.02 -7.94 0.52
CA CYS A 17 12.46 -7.93 1.90
C CYS A 17 11.27 -8.17 2.82
N GLU A 18 11.50 -8.89 3.90
CA GLU A 18 10.46 -9.33 4.82
C GLU A 18 10.83 -9.02 6.27
N ALA A 19 9.83 -8.61 7.06
CA ALA A 19 9.95 -8.44 8.50
C ALA A 19 8.61 -8.66 9.20
N GLY A 20 8.66 -8.89 10.50
CA GLY A 20 7.47 -9.09 11.33
C GLY A 20 6.88 -10.49 11.24
N SER A 21 5.67 -10.67 11.73
CA SER A 21 4.97 -11.96 11.77
C SER A 21 3.45 -11.77 11.84
N GLY A 22 2.68 -12.84 11.62
CA GLY A 22 1.22 -12.82 11.67
C GLY A 22 0.58 -12.63 10.30
N GLU A 23 -0.55 -11.91 10.24
CA GLU A 23 -1.25 -11.63 8.98
C GLU A 23 -0.35 -10.80 8.05
N THR A 24 -0.37 -11.14 6.77
CA THR A 24 0.57 -10.58 5.80
C THR A 24 0.07 -9.30 5.16
N ILE A 25 0.95 -8.30 5.07
CA ILE A 25 0.80 -7.13 4.23
C ILE A 25 1.86 -7.21 3.12
N VAL A 26 1.44 -7.21 1.88
CA VAL A 26 2.33 -7.06 0.71
C VAL A 26 2.41 -5.57 0.38
N VAL A 27 3.59 -4.99 0.50
CA VAL A 27 3.85 -3.59 0.15
C VAL A 27 4.55 -3.53 -1.19
N ILE A 28 4.07 -2.67 -2.08
CA ILE A 28 4.67 -2.43 -3.39
C ILE A 28 5.09 -0.97 -3.46
N THR A 29 6.38 -0.71 -3.54
CA THR A 29 6.95 0.63 -3.64
C THR A 29 7.42 0.92 -5.07
N GLY A 30 7.49 2.19 -5.46
CA GLY A 30 8.09 2.61 -6.73
C GLY A 30 9.62 2.70 -6.66
N ASP A 31 10.25 2.74 -7.83
CA ASP A 31 11.66 3.11 -8.10
C ASP A 31 12.69 2.67 -7.04
N GLY A 32 12.79 1.35 -6.79
CA GLY A 32 13.83 0.80 -5.92
C GLY A 32 13.73 1.24 -4.45
N GLY A 33 12.53 1.66 -4.02
CA GLY A 33 12.29 2.19 -2.67
C GLY A 33 12.68 1.21 -1.57
N LEU A 34 13.62 1.61 -0.73
CA LEU A 34 13.99 0.86 0.48
C LEU A 34 12.84 0.90 1.50
N PRO A 35 12.73 -0.11 2.38
CA PRO A 35 11.80 -0.05 3.49
C PRO A 35 11.97 1.23 4.31
N THR A 36 10.85 1.89 4.59
CA THR A 36 10.81 3.13 5.36
C THR A 36 10.45 2.86 6.82
N ARG A 37 10.52 3.89 7.65
CA ARG A 37 10.05 3.82 9.04
C ARG A 37 8.57 3.41 9.13
N ALA A 38 7.74 3.76 8.17
CA ALA A 38 6.34 3.30 8.13
C ALA A 38 6.27 1.77 8.02
N HIS A 39 7.09 1.15 7.16
CA HIS A 39 7.15 -0.31 7.02
C HIS A 39 7.64 -1.01 8.29
N GLU A 40 8.60 -0.44 9.01
CA GLU A 40 9.04 -0.97 10.31
C GLU A 40 7.91 -0.97 11.35
N LEU A 41 7.12 0.11 11.37
CA LEU A 41 5.98 0.23 12.26
C LEU A 41 4.86 -0.76 11.90
N LEU A 42 4.62 -1.01 10.61
CA LEU A 42 3.73 -2.07 10.16
C LEU A 42 4.27 -3.45 10.59
N ALA A 43 5.57 -3.69 10.39
CA ALA A 43 6.22 -4.96 10.73
C ALA A 43 6.24 -5.27 12.23
N ALA A 44 6.12 -4.26 13.08
CA ALA A 44 5.95 -4.46 14.52
C ALA A 44 4.62 -5.14 14.90
N ARG A 45 3.63 -5.17 13.99
CA ARG A 45 2.28 -5.70 14.23
C ARG A 45 1.86 -6.78 13.24
N ARG A 46 2.45 -6.84 12.05
CA ARG A 46 2.09 -7.71 10.94
C ARG A 46 3.33 -8.31 10.26
N ARG A 47 3.15 -9.35 9.48
CA ARG A 47 4.18 -9.81 8.54
C ARG A 47 4.16 -8.87 7.33
N VAL A 48 5.25 -8.17 7.06
CA VAL A 48 5.37 -7.21 5.96
C VAL A 48 6.36 -7.73 4.93
N ILE A 49 5.92 -7.84 3.67
CA ILE A 49 6.75 -8.23 2.54
C ILE A 49 6.78 -7.06 1.56
N VAL A 50 7.94 -6.45 1.37
CA VAL A 50 8.13 -5.26 0.52
C VAL A 50 8.73 -5.67 -0.81
N PHE A 51 8.05 -5.32 -1.90
CA PHE A 51 8.53 -5.41 -3.27
C PHE A 51 8.83 -4.01 -3.79
N ALA A 52 10.07 -3.75 -4.14
CA ALA A 52 10.47 -2.51 -4.79
C ALA A 52 10.42 -2.68 -6.31
N LEU A 53 9.63 -1.87 -7.00
CA LEU A 53 9.61 -1.85 -8.46
C LEU A 53 10.88 -1.22 -9.00
N THR A 54 11.35 -1.73 -10.13
CA THR A 54 12.49 -1.21 -10.88
C THR A 54 12.07 -0.90 -12.32
N ALA A 55 12.89 -0.19 -13.06
CA ALA A 55 12.62 0.09 -14.47
C ALA A 55 12.49 -1.18 -15.35
N ASP A 56 13.09 -2.30 -14.91
CA ASP A 56 13.05 -3.59 -15.61
C ASP A 56 11.75 -4.37 -15.36
N ASP A 57 10.91 -3.90 -14.45
CA ASP A 57 9.65 -4.56 -14.10
C ASP A 57 8.56 -4.50 -15.18
N GLY A 58 8.78 -3.73 -16.23
CA GLY A 58 7.83 -3.58 -17.32
C GLY A 58 6.61 -2.74 -16.92
N THR A 59 5.44 -3.15 -17.40
CA THR A 59 4.18 -2.49 -17.04
C THR A 59 3.75 -2.85 -15.60
N ALA A 60 2.97 -1.99 -14.96
CA ALA A 60 2.42 -2.25 -13.63
C ALA A 60 1.64 -3.58 -13.58
N ARG A 61 0.97 -3.97 -14.67
CA ARG A 61 0.26 -5.24 -14.78
C ARG A 61 1.20 -6.45 -14.83
N GLU A 62 2.33 -6.32 -15.49
CA GLU A 62 3.38 -7.37 -15.54
C GLU A 62 4.04 -7.51 -14.17
N ALA A 63 4.39 -6.40 -13.54
CA ALA A 63 4.89 -6.37 -12.17
C ALA A 63 3.92 -7.05 -11.19
N ALA A 64 2.63 -6.73 -11.25
CA ALA A 64 1.60 -7.34 -10.42
C ALA A 64 1.56 -8.87 -10.57
N ARG A 65 1.63 -9.40 -11.81
CA ARG A 65 1.65 -10.86 -12.04
C ARG A 65 2.88 -11.53 -11.43
N ARG A 66 4.06 -10.90 -11.54
CA ARG A 66 5.31 -11.45 -10.96
C ARG A 66 5.27 -11.41 -9.44
N ILE A 67 4.79 -10.31 -8.86
CA ILE A 67 4.61 -10.18 -7.42
C ILE A 67 3.63 -11.23 -6.90
N GLY A 68 2.49 -11.42 -7.56
CA GLY A 68 1.52 -12.46 -7.19
C GLY A 68 2.12 -13.86 -7.21
N ALA A 69 2.90 -14.20 -8.23
CA ALA A 69 3.62 -15.47 -8.30
C ALA A 69 4.67 -15.63 -7.19
N ALA A 70 5.39 -14.55 -6.85
CA ALA A 70 6.37 -14.56 -5.77
C ALA A 70 5.69 -14.71 -4.38
N VAL A 71 4.58 -14.03 -4.15
CA VAL A 71 3.77 -14.14 -2.92
C VAL A 71 3.26 -15.57 -2.75
N ALA A 72 2.74 -16.18 -3.82
CA ALA A 72 2.30 -17.58 -3.80
C ALA A 72 3.46 -18.54 -3.52
N ALA A 73 4.65 -18.32 -4.09
CA ALA A 73 5.85 -19.12 -3.83
C ALA A 73 6.34 -19.02 -2.39
N LEU A 74 6.05 -17.90 -1.69
CA LEU A 74 6.31 -17.73 -0.25
C LEU A 74 5.26 -18.43 0.64
N GLY A 75 4.29 -19.14 0.05
CA GLY A 75 3.23 -19.84 0.78
C GLY A 75 2.19 -18.91 1.42
N VAL A 76 2.04 -17.70 0.89
CA VAL A 76 1.06 -16.74 1.40
C VAL A 76 -0.27 -16.93 0.66
N GLU A 77 -1.28 -17.43 1.37
CA GLU A 77 -2.61 -17.70 0.81
C GLU A 77 -3.56 -16.50 0.90
N ARG A 78 -3.37 -15.67 1.93
CA ARG A 78 -4.20 -14.46 2.15
C ARG A 78 -3.33 -13.32 2.64
N PHE A 79 -3.58 -12.12 2.10
CA PHE A 79 -2.81 -10.92 2.45
C PHE A 79 -3.63 -9.65 2.19
N ASP A 80 -3.22 -8.58 2.86
CA ASP A 80 -3.62 -7.22 2.50
C ASP A 80 -2.55 -6.62 1.58
N VAL A 81 -2.90 -5.66 0.73
CA VAL A 81 -1.94 -5.03 -0.16
C VAL A 81 -1.85 -3.53 0.09
N MET A 82 -0.63 -3.00 0.07
CA MET A 82 -0.36 -1.57 0.14
C MET A 82 0.51 -1.16 -1.05
N GLY A 83 0.05 -0.18 -1.82
CA GLY A 83 0.81 0.41 -2.92
C GLY A 83 1.23 1.82 -2.60
N GLU A 84 2.52 2.16 -2.78
CA GLU A 84 3.08 3.48 -2.49
C GLU A 84 3.59 4.16 -3.76
N GLY A 85 3.19 5.41 -3.97
CA GLY A 85 3.58 6.18 -5.15
C GLY A 85 3.29 5.44 -6.46
N ALA A 86 4.30 5.23 -7.30
CA ALA A 86 4.21 4.46 -8.54
C ALA A 86 3.88 2.98 -8.32
N GLY A 87 4.17 2.42 -7.14
CA GLY A 87 3.78 1.04 -6.77
C GLY A 87 2.27 0.85 -6.65
N ALA A 88 1.50 1.92 -6.51
CA ALA A 88 0.05 1.87 -6.38
C ALA A 88 -0.63 1.23 -7.60
N ALA A 89 -0.14 1.49 -8.81
CA ALA A 89 -0.69 0.88 -10.02
C ALA A 89 -0.53 -0.65 -10.03
N ALA A 90 0.63 -1.16 -9.61
CA ALA A 90 0.86 -2.60 -9.50
C ALA A 90 0.02 -3.23 -8.38
N ALA A 91 -0.14 -2.54 -7.25
CA ALA A 91 -1.00 -2.98 -6.15
C ALA A 91 -2.46 -3.13 -6.59
N MET A 92 -2.96 -2.20 -7.39
CA MET A 92 -4.32 -2.26 -7.96
C MET A 92 -4.48 -3.46 -8.91
N TRP A 93 -3.54 -3.67 -9.84
CA TRP A 93 -3.58 -4.82 -10.73
C TRP A 93 -3.45 -6.16 -9.99
N LEU A 94 -2.66 -6.19 -8.91
CA LEU A 94 -2.56 -7.36 -8.06
C LEU A 94 -3.89 -7.64 -7.36
N ALA A 95 -4.53 -6.60 -6.84
CA ALA A 95 -5.83 -6.71 -6.18
C ALA A 95 -6.93 -7.21 -7.13
N ALA A 96 -6.92 -6.77 -8.39
CA ALA A 96 -7.85 -7.24 -9.40
C ALA A 96 -7.60 -8.72 -9.79
N ALA A 97 -6.32 -9.13 -9.90
CA ALA A 97 -5.95 -10.48 -10.32
C ALA A 97 -6.11 -11.54 -9.21
N ALA A 98 -5.92 -11.16 -7.96
CA ALA A 98 -5.89 -12.05 -6.79
C ALA A 98 -7.06 -11.76 -5.82
N GLU A 99 -8.25 -11.51 -6.36
CA GLU A 99 -9.43 -11.07 -5.58
C GLU A 99 -9.76 -12.00 -4.40
N ALA A 100 -9.58 -13.31 -4.55
CA ALA A 100 -9.90 -14.27 -3.51
C ALA A 100 -8.90 -14.25 -2.34
N GLU A 101 -7.65 -13.91 -2.62
CA GLU A 101 -6.52 -13.91 -1.69
C GLU A 101 -6.38 -12.58 -0.95
N ILE A 102 -6.89 -11.47 -1.52
CA ILE A 102 -6.72 -10.13 -0.96
C ILE A 102 -7.87 -9.77 -0.02
N GLY A 103 -7.49 -9.30 1.17
CA GLY A 103 -8.41 -8.82 2.20
C GLY A 103 -8.86 -7.38 1.93
N SER A 104 -7.89 -6.46 1.79
CA SER A 104 -8.12 -5.02 1.57
C SER A 104 -6.94 -4.35 0.89
N VAL A 105 -7.15 -3.11 0.42
CA VAL A 105 -6.18 -2.35 -0.37
C VAL A 105 -5.93 -0.99 0.28
N VAL A 106 -4.66 -0.62 0.48
CA VAL A 106 -4.24 0.73 0.85
C VAL A 106 -3.39 1.32 -0.27
N LEU A 107 -3.70 2.54 -0.68
CA LEU A 107 -2.92 3.30 -1.65
C LEU A 107 -2.36 4.54 -0.95
N ALA A 108 -1.06 4.62 -0.80
CA ALA A 108 -0.37 5.71 -0.12
C ALA A 108 0.28 6.65 -1.14
N ALA A 109 -0.24 7.89 -1.22
CA ALA A 109 0.17 8.89 -2.22
C ALA A 109 0.25 8.29 -3.64
N PRO A 110 -0.84 7.66 -4.13
CA PRO A 110 -0.80 6.91 -5.38
C PRO A 110 -0.49 7.80 -6.59
N ASP A 111 0.44 7.35 -7.42
CA ASP A 111 0.83 7.99 -8.67
C ASP A 111 0.68 7.04 -9.86
N GLY A 112 0.32 7.59 -11.02
CA GLY A 112 0.29 6.85 -12.29
C GLY A 112 -0.70 5.69 -12.36
N VAL A 113 -1.71 5.61 -11.48
CA VAL A 113 -2.71 4.53 -11.50
C VAL A 113 -3.68 4.73 -12.65
N PRO A 114 -3.75 3.78 -13.61
CA PRO A 114 -4.65 3.88 -14.75
C PRO A 114 -6.10 3.60 -14.36
N ASP A 115 -7.05 4.27 -15.03
CA ASP A 115 -8.48 4.15 -14.70
C ASP A 115 -9.02 2.72 -14.90
N GLU A 116 -8.46 1.96 -15.83
CA GLU A 116 -8.84 0.56 -16.09
C GLU A 116 -8.59 -0.39 -14.91
N ALA A 117 -7.64 -0.04 -14.03
CA ALA A 117 -7.33 -0.86 -12.86
C ALA A 117 -8.43 -0.84 -11.79
N PHE A 118 -9.36 0.13 -11.84
CA PHE A 118 -10.38 0.31 -10.81
C PHE A 118 -11.65 -0.51 -11.01
N GLY A 119 -12.01 -0.79 -12.27
CA GLY A 119 -13.28 -1.45 -12.60
C GLY A 119 -13.45 -2.88 -12.08
N GLU A 120 -12.36 -3.50 -11.61
CA GLU A 120 -12.32 -4.89 -11.20
C GLU A 120 -12.18 -5.07 -9.69
N ILE A 121 -12.05 -3.98 -8.91
CA ILE A 121 -11.82 -4.07 -7.46
C ILE A 121 -13.14 -4.03 -6.70
N LYS A 122 -13.41 -5.10 -5.96
CA LYS A 122 -14.59 -5.25 -5.10
C LYS A 122 -14.23 -5.29 -3.61
N ARG A 123 -12.98 -4.96 -3.26
CA ARG A 123 -12.50 -4.97 -1.90
C ARG A 123 -12.51 -3.58 -1.30
N SER A 124 -12.64 -3.52 0.03
CA SER A 124 -12.49 -2.26 0.75
C SER A 124 -11.15 -1.65 0.43
N ALA A 125 -11.16 -0.37 0.07
CA ALA A 125 -9.98 0.37 -0.30
C ALA A 125 -9.84 1.65 0.52
N LEU A 126 -8.60 1.99 0.88
CA LEU A 126 -8.23 3.24 1.53
C LEU A 126 -7.20 3.96 0.67
N VAL A 127 -7.46 5.22 0.37
CA VAL A 127 -6.49 6.11 -0.28
C VAL A 127 -6.01 7.15 0.74
N LEU A 128 -4.70 7.23 0.91
CA LEU A 128 -4.01 8.23 1.73
C LEU A 128 -3.28 9.20 0.84
N SER A 129 -3.46 10.50 1.06
CA SER A 129 -2.71 11.55 0.37
C SER A 129 -2.26 12.63 1.35
N GLY A 130 -1.17 13.30 1.06
CA GLY A 130 -0.70 14.41 1.88
C GLY A 130 -1.50 15.69 1.66
N THR A 131 -1.69 16.51 2.70
CA THR A 131 -2.38 17.81 2.54
C THR A 131 -1.59 18.82 1.70
N LYS A 132 -0.29 18.60 1.51
CA LYS A 132 0.60 19.41 0.66
C LYS A 132 0.76 18.83 -0.75
N ASP A 133 0.22 17.64 -1.00
CA ASP A 133 0.25 17.01 -2.30
C ASP A 133 -0.81 17.63 -3.21
N GLN A 134 -0.35 18.45 -4.17
CA GLN A 134 -1.22 19.14 -5.12
C GLN A 134 -1.83 18.19 -6.16
N SER A 135 -1.29 16.98 -6.32
CA SER A 135 -1.81 15.95 -7.22
C SER A 135 -2.95 15.14 -6.60
N ALA A 136 -3.22 15.32 -5.30
CA ALA A 136 -4.22 14.58 -4.53
C ALA A 136 -5.65 14.90 -4.99
N ALA A 137 -6.08 14.27 -6.06
CA ALA A 137 -7.43 14.43 -6.62
C ALA A 137 -8.44 13.53 -5.90
N GLY A 138 -8.85 13.89 -4.69
CA GLY A 138 -9.81 13.12 -3.89
C GLY A 138 -11.11 12.77 -4.63
N ASP A 139 -11.58 13.64 -5.49
CA ASP A 139 -12.82 13.41 -6.28
C ASP A 139 -12.62 12.30 -7.33
N ARG A 140 -11.43 12.17 -7.91
CA ARG A 140 -11.09 11.06 -8.80
C ARG A 140 -11.27 9.72 -8.11
N TRP A 141 -10.69 9.58 -6.92
CA TRP A 141 -10.74 8.32 -6.17
C TRP A 141 -12.16 7.94 -5.76
N ARG A 142 -12.96 8.89 -5.32
CA ARG A 142 -14.37 8.67 -4.98
C ARG A 142 -15.22 8.25 -6.17
N THR A 143 -14.87 8.73 -7.38
CA THR A 143 -15.57 8.36 -8.62
C THR A 143 -15.19 6.96 -9.08
N LEU A 144 -13.89 6.61 -9.00
CA LEU A 144 -13.35 5.35 -9.53
C LEU A 144 -13.49 4.18 -8.55
N LEU A 145 -13.53 4.45 -7.25
CA LEU A 145 -13.70 3.47 -6.18
C LEU A 145 -14.86 3.90 -5.26
N PRO A 146 -16.11 3.56 -5.59
CA PRO A 146 -17.29 4.03 -4.84
C PRO A 146 -17.27 3.68 -3.34
N ASP A 147 -16.66 2.55 -2.98
CA ASP A 147 -16.53 2.08 -1.60
C ASP A 147 -15.16 2.38 -0.98
N CYS A 148 -14.45 3.37 -1.53
CA CYS A 148 -13.15 3.74 -0.99
C CYS A 148 -13.28 4.77 0.13
N HIS A 149 -12.41 4.60 1.13
CA HIS A 149 -12.12 5.62 2.11
C HIS A 149 -11.01 6.52 1.60
N PHE A 150 -11.17 7.83 1.71
CA PHE A 150 -10.15 8.80 1.34
C PHE A 150 -9.78 9.62 2.56
N MET A 151 -8.48 9.63 2.92
CA MET A 151 -7.96 10.36 4.07
C MET A 151 -6.77 11.22 3.68
N LEU A 152 -6.69 12.39 4.31
CA LEU A 152 -5.57 13.31 4.18
C LEU A 152 -4.64 13.19 5.39
N VAL A 153 -3.36 12.99 5.12
CA VAL A 153 -2.29 13.03 6.12
C VAL A 153 -1.82 14.46 6.25
N TYR A 154 -2.02 15.04 7.44
CA TYR A 154 -1.71 16.44 7.69
C TYR A 154 -0.21 16.73 7.56
N ASP A 155 0.13 17.89 7.00
CA ASP A 155 1.48 18.41 6.85
C ASP A 155 2.44 17.47 6.09
N ALA A 156 1.92 16.66 5.16
CA ALA A 156 2.68 15.75 4.31
C ALA A 156 2.52 16.10 2.83
N GLY A 157 3.56 15.87 2.06
CA GLY A 157 3.59 15.91 0.59
C GLY A 157 3.38 14.52 -0.02
N PRO A 158 3.90 14.25 -1.23
CA PRO A 158 3.75 12.97 -1.90
C PRO A 158 4.54 11.82 -1.24
N ALA A 159 5.59 12.11 -0.48
CA ALA A 159 6.37 11.09 0.23
C ALA A 159 5.82 10.81 1.63
N ILE A 160 4.50 10.60 1.77
CA ILE A 160 3.80 10.52 3.06
C ILE A 160 4.39 9.47 4.01
N GLY A 161 4.84 8.32 3.49
CA GLY A 161 5.45 7.24 4.28
C GLY A 161 6.79 7.64 4.91
N ALA A 162 7.54 8.53 4.27
CA ALA A 162 8.79 9.07 4.80
C ALA A 162 8.55 10.31 5.69
N GLU A 163 7.60 11.17 5.31
CA GLU A 163 7.33 12.43 6.01
C GLU A 163 6.50 12.25 7.28
N ARG A 164 5.57 11.29 7.29
CA ARG A 164 4.65 11.02 8.42
C ARG A 164 4.49 9.50 8.66
N PRO A 165 5.58 8.78 8.93
CA PRO A 165 5.56 7.32 9.00
C PRO A 165 4.60 6.77 10.07
N GLU A 166 4.52 7.42 11.24
CA GLU A 166 3.65 7.00 12.31
C GLU A 166 2.17 7.12 11.93
N ALA A 167 1.79 8.22 11.29
CA ALA A 167 0.41 8.45 10.85
C ALA A 167 0.00 7.44 9.77
N VAL A 168 0.86 7.22 8.76
CA VAL A 168 0.60 6.28 7.67
C VAL A 168 0.46 4.85 8.21
N ALA A 169 1.41 4.42 9.04
CA ALA A 169 1.37 3.08 9.61
C ALA A 169 0.15 2.86 10.52
N PHE A 170 -0.17 3.84 11.39
CA PHE A 170 -1.33 3.76 12.27
C PHE A 170 -2.64 3.65 11.48
N ILE A 171 -2.85 4.53 10.50
CA ILE A 171 -4.07 4.55 9.69
C ILE A 171 -4.21 3.26 8.88
N ALA A 172 -3.12 2.80 8.26
CA ALA A 172 -3.11 1.57 7.47
C ALA A 172 -3.44 0.34 8.35
N LEU A 173 -2.83 0.22 9.54
CA LEU A 173 -3.12 -0.88 10.48
C LEU A 173 -4.57 -0.87 10.93
N GLU A 174 -5.11 0.27 11.34
CA GLU A 174 -6.51 0.42 11.73
C GLU A 174 -7.45 0.01 10.58
N PHE A 175 -7.12 0.40 9.34
CA PHE A 175 -7.91 0.01 8.19
C PHE A 175 -7.83 -1.49 7.90
N PHE A 176 -6.64 -2.09 7.90
CA PHE A 176 -6.45 -3.52 7.69
C PHE A 176 -7.17 -4.37 8.75
N GLU A 177 -7.25 -3.88 10.01
CA GLU A 177 -7.97 -4.56 11.08
C GLU A 177 -9.49 -4.44 10.94
N ARG A 178 -9.99 -3.26 10.57
CA ARG A 178 -11.43 -2.95 10.58
C ARG A 178 -12.12 -3.18 9.24
N ARG A 179 -11.39 -3.03 8.12
CA ARG A 179 -11.93 -3.21 6.76
C ARG A 179 -13.26 -2.48 6.57
N ASP A 180 -14.35 -3.20 6.33
CA ASP A 180 -15.69 -2.65 6.11
C ASP A 180 -16.26 -1.90 7.33
N LEU A 181 -15.71 -2.14 8.51
CA LEU A 181 -16.06 -1.42 9.73
C LEU A 181 -15.20 -0.16 9.96
N PHE A 182 -14.31 0.16 9.05
CA PHE A 182 -13.53 1.39 9.08
C PHE A 182 -14.41 2.56 8.66
N LEU A 183 -15.20 3.06 9.61
CA LEU A 183 -16.13 4.16 9.38
C LEU A 183 -15.39 5.49 9.51
N VAL A 184 -15.02 6.08 8.38
CA VAL A 184 -14.81 7.52 8.28
C VAL A 184 -16.17 8.13 7.95
N SER A 185 -16.68 9.00 8.83
CA SER A 185 -17.93 9.71 8.55
C SER A 185 -17.82 10.43 7.20
N ARG A 186 -18.72 10.13 6.26
CA ARG A 186 -18.76 10.80 4.95
C ARG A 186 -19.05 12.30 5.06
N GLU A 187 -19.59 12.74 6.20
CA GLU A 187 -20.00 14.13 6.45
C GLU A 187 -18.89 15.00 7.03
N ASN A 188 -17.92 14.40 7.72
CA ASN A 188 -16.82 15.13 8.33
C ASN A 188 -15.50 14.45 7.93
N GLY A 189 -14.81 15.02 6.95
CA GLY A 189 -13.45 14.60 6.64
C GLY A 189 -12.59 14.70 7.92
N VAL A 190 -12.19 13.56 8.48
CA VAL A 190 -11.35 13.55 9.67
C VAL A 190 -9.92 13.79 9.24
N VAL A 191 -9.39 14.95 9.58
CA VAL A 191 -7.97 15.26 9.49
C VAL A 191 -7.36 14.87 10.82
N PHE A 192 -6.50 13.85 10.85
CA PHE A 192 -5.71 13.54 12.03
C PHE A 192 -4.53 14.51 12.14
N PRO A 193 -4.27 15.10 13.31
CA PRO A 193 -3.14 15.99 13.53
C PRO A 193 -1.79 15.29 13.49
#